data_b1ca4e2a665911295539a07084062159
#
_entry.id   b1ca4e2a665911295539a07084062159
#
_cell.length_a   1.000
_cell.length_b   1.000
_cell.length_c   1.000
_cell.angle_alpha   90.00
_cell.angle_beta   90.00
_cell.angle_gamma   90.00
#
_symmetry.space_group_name_H-M   'P 1'
#
loop_
_entity.id
_entity.type
_entity.pdbx_description
1 polymer ?
#
loop_
_entity_poly.entity_id
_entity_poly.type
_entity_poly.pdbx_seq_one_letter_code
_entity_poly.pdbx_strand_id
1 'polypeptide(L)'
;FSEKEKEKKEQEQKGGTQVIGLDDEAIAKMNSYIELNYGRSYLTPLEAERINHQICTGAHADCTLYFTDGILANMVKVNAQSEYARRTKEVNWRVYEQNRRMAKQNIDMLTNVLKRALVARNEKETYVGESGRILPNRLWNIGRTENRKLFLQESRRYNTDFVVEVLIDGSGSQRSRQSHVALQAFMLSEALTNVGIPHRVMSFCTFWDYTVMRRFREYEDGREANLRIFEFYGSSNNRDGLAIRAAAASLRERPEE
;
A
#
# COMPACT_ATOMS: atom_id res chain seq x y z
N PHE A 1 -22.64 60.58 -7.64
CA PHE A 1 -22.52 59.29 -8.33
C PHE A 1 -21.13 59.20 -8.95
N SER A 2 -20.12 58.59 -8.37
CA SER A 2 -19.07 57.93 -9.16
C SER A 2 -17.81 57.49 -8.43
N GLU A 3 -17.44 57.98 -7.28
CA GLU A 3 -16.18 57.49 -6.68
C GLU A 3 -16.29 56.18 -5.93
N LYS A 4 -17.41 55.94 -5.24
CA LYS A 4 -17.66 54.67 -4.52
C LYS A 4 -17.95 53.48 -5.42
N GLU A 5 -18.40 53.68 -6.66
CA GLU A 5 -18.61 52.61 -7.64
C GLU A 5 -17.33 52.22 -8.38
N LYS A 6 -16.37 53.17 -8.50
CA LYS A 6 -15.05 52.85 -9.06
C LYS A 6 -14.19 52.04 -8.07
N GLU A 7 -14.23 52.39 -6.80
CA GLU A 7 -13.52 51.60 -5.78
C GLU A 7 -14.10 50.17 -5.60
N LYS A 8 -15.41 49.99 -5.77
CA LYS A 8 -16.02 48.62 -5.77
C LYS A 8 -15.63 47.82 -7.01
N LYS A 9 -15.52 48.42 -8.18
CA LYS A 9 -15.09 47.72 -9.41
C LYS A 9 -13.59 47.44 -9.44
N GLU A 10 -12.76 48.24 -8.79
CA GLU A 10 -11.34 47.91 -8.61
C GLU A 10 -11.09 46.82 -7.56
N GLN A 11 -11.97 46.68 -6.58
CA GLN A 11 -11.91 45.56 -5.63
C GLN A 11 -12.44 44.24 -6.22
N GLU A 12 -13.39 44.27 -7.15
CA GLU A 12 -13.88 43.09 -7.85
C GLU A 12 -12.96 42.58 -8.97
N GLN A 13 -12.07 43.43 -9.52
CA GLN A 13 -11.06 43.03 -10.51
C GLN A 13 -9.74 42.52 -9.88
N LYS A 14 -9.56 42.60 -8.57
CA LYS A 14 -8.46 41.97 -7.82
C LYS A 14 -8.82 40.64 -7.19
N GLY A 15 -9.85 39.96 -7.71
CA GLY A 15 -10.15 38.56 -7.45
C GLY A 15 -9.21 37.58 -8.16
N GLY A 16 -7.93 37.95 -8.27
CA GLY A 16 -6.87 36.97 -8.47
C GLY A 16 -6.79 36.14 -7.19
N THR A 17 -6.86 34.86 -7.32
CA THR A 17 -6.56 33.85 -6.30
C THR A 17 -5.35 34.38 -5.51
N GLN A 18 -5.59 34.90 -4.30
CA GLN A 18 -4.50 35.09 -3.34
C GLN A 18 -4.01 33.67 -3.08
N VAL A 19 -2.93 33.27 -3.76
CA VAL A 19 -2.04 32.22 -3.26
C VAL A 19 -1.56 32.80 -1.93
N ILE A 20 -2.24 32.42 -0.86
CA ILE A 20 -1.76 32.61 0.50
C ILE A 20 -0.48 31.76 0.50
N GLY A 21 0.65 32.41 0.35
CA GLY A 21 1.92 31.77 0.66
C GLY A 21 1.77 31.30 2.10
N LEU A 22 1.59 29.99 2.27
CA LEU A 22 1.58 29.40 3.60
C LEU A 22 2.89 29.82 4.22
N ASP A 23 2.80 30.60 5.28
CA ASP A 23 3.93 31.09 6.04
C ASP A 23 4.75 29.85 6.45
N ASP A 24 6.05 29.83 6.29
CA ASP A 24 6.92 28.69 6.62
C ASP A 24 6.65 28.19 8.05
N GLU A 25 6.25 29.11 8.93
CA GLU A 25 5.83 28.83 10.29
C GLU A 25 4.52 28.02 10.36
N ALA A 26 3.56 28.27 9.45
CA ALA A 26 2.31 27.54 9.38
C ALA A 26 2.54 26.10 8.87
N ILE A 27 3.42 25.94 7.90
CA ILE A 27 3.84 24.62 7.38
C ILE A 27 4.55 23.83 8.49
N ALA A 28 5.47 24.44 9.23
CA ALA A 28 6.16 23.79 10.35
C ALA A 28 5.22 23.37 11.46
N LYS A 29 4.23 24.20 11.79
CA LYS A 29 3.17 23.85 12.77
C LYS A 29 2.31 22.68 12.29
N MET A 30 1.96 22.65 11.00
CA MET A 30 1.18 21.57 10.42
C MET A 30 1.97 20.25 10.42
N ASN A 31 3.24 20.28 10.02
CA ASN A 31 4.12 19.11 10.09
C ASN A 31 4.24 18.57 11.52
N SER A 32 4.44 19.46 12.50
CA SER A 32 4.48 19.05 13.91
C SER A 32 3.16 18.44 14.39
N TYR A 33 2.02 18.96 13.91
CA TYR A 33 0.72 18.39 14.22
C TYR A 33 0.53 16.98 13.62
N ILE A 34 0.94 16.78 12.36
CA ILE A 34 0.88 15.49 11.68
C ILE A 34 1.78 14.47 12.39
N GLU A 35 3.02 14.83 12.71
CA GLU A 35 3.93 13.97 13.47
C GLU A 35 3.38 13.58 14.84
N LEU A 36 2.75 14.53 15.55
CA LEU A 36 2.18 14.30 16.86
C LEU A 36 1.00 13.32 16.83
N ASN A 37 0.19 13.34 15.77
CA ASN A 37 -1.05 12.56 15.68
C ASN A 37 -0.90 11.25 14.88
N TYR A 38 0.08 11.16 13.99
CA TYR A 38 0.27 9.98 13.13
C TYR A 38 1.62 9.28 13.32
N GLY A 39 2.54 9.89 14.09
CA GLY A 39 3.90 9.41 14.29
C GLY A 39 4.88 10.00 13.28
N ARG A 40 6.18 9.87 13.55
CA ARG A 40 7.24 10.39 12.68
C ARG A 40 7.26 9.67 11.33
N SER A 41 7.65 10.41 10.30
CA SER A 41 7.92 9.83 8.99
C SER A 41 9.12 8.86 9.06
N TYR A 42 9.04 7.78 8.29
CA TYR A 42 10.19 6.90 8.07
C TYR A 42 11.05 7.33 6.87
N LEU A 43 10.56 8.30 6.08
CA LEU A 43 11.32 8.89 4.98
C LEU A 43 12.18 10.06 5.47
N THR A 44 13.33 10.22 4.85
CA THR A 44 14.12 11.44 5.01
C THR A 44 13.41 12.64 4.36
N PRO A 45 13.67 13.87 4.79
CA PRO A 45 13.04 15.04 4.17
C PRO A 45 13.27 15.14 2.66
N LEU A 46 14.47 14.77 2.18
CA LEU A 46 14.82 14.80 0.76
C LEU A 46 14.03 13.76 -0.05
N GLU A 47 13.87 12.56 0.48
CA GLU A 47 13.05 11.51 -0.15
C GLU A 47 11.58 11.91 -0.19
N ALA A 48 11.05 12.45 0.90
CA ALA A 48 9.68 12.93 0.97
C ALA A 48 9.42 14.04 -0.05
N GLU A 49 10.33 15.01 -0.20
CA GLU A 49 10.24 16.08 -1.19
C GLU A 49 10.26 15.52 -2.62
N ARG A 50 11.18 14.61 -2.93
CA ARG A 50 11.26 13.95 -4.24
C ARG A 50 9.97 13.23 -4.60
N ILE A 51 9.42 12.44 -3.68
CA ILE A 51 8.18 11.69 -3.88
C ILE A 51 7.01 12.65 -4.08
N ASN A 52 6.88 13.67 -3.26
CA ASN A 52 5.84 14.69 -3.38
C ASN A 52 5.91 15.41 -4.72
N HIS A 53 7.08 15.85 -5.16
CA HIS A 53 7.26 16.50 -6.46
C HIS A 53 6.87 15.58 -7.63
N GLN A 54 7.14 14.28 -7.53
CA GLN A 54 6.84 13.30 -8.58
C GLN A 54 5.35 12.93 -8.62
N ILE A 55 4.70 12.78 -7.47
CA ILE A 55 3.36 12.21 -7.35
C ILE A 55 2.28 13.28 -7.23
N CYS A 56 2.53 14.34 -6.45
CA CYS A 56 1.58 15.42 -6.20
C CYS A 56 1.56 16.40 -7.37
N THR A 57 0.89 16.04 -8.46
CA THR A 57 0.82 16.83 -9.70
C THR A 57 -0.63 16.92 -10.21
N GLY A 58 -0.91 17.95 -11.02
CA GLY A 58 -2.24 18.17 -11.57
C GLY A 58 -3.27 18.50 -10.50
N ALA A 59 -4.34 17.74 -10.40
CA ALA A 59 -5.40 17.93 -9.39
C ALA A 59 -4.94 17.74 -7.93
N HIS A 60 -3.72 17.27 -7.72
CA HIS A 60 -3.13 17.01 -6.40
C HIS A 60 -1.89 17.88 -6.12
N ALA A 61 -1.68 18.95 -6.92
CA ALA A 61 -0.50 19.82 -6.79
C ALA A 61 -0.38 20.48 -5.41
N ASP A 62 -1.52 20.79 -4.78
CA ASP A 62 -1.58 21.43 -3.46
C ASP A 62 -1.62 20.40 -2.30
N CYS A 63 -1.36 19.12 -2.59
CA CYS A 63 -1.42 18.06 -1.61
C CYS A 63 -0.02 17.62 -1.21
N THR A 64 0.09 17.07 0.00
CA THR A 64 1.34 16.51 0.52
C THR A 64 1.11 15.05 0.93
N LEU A 65 1.96 14.15 0.46
CA LEU A 65 2.04 12.77 0.94
C LEU A 65 2.93 12.71 2.17
N TYR A 66 2.44 12.03 3.19
CA TYR A 66 3.17 11.81 4.44
C TYR A 66 3.21 10.32 4.75
N PHE A 67 4.39 9.74 4.85
CA PHE A 67 4.59 8.31 5.06
C PHE A 67 5.05 8.02 6.48
N THR A 68 4.37 7.10 7.17
CA THR A 68 4.68 6.77 8.57
C THR A 68 4.42 5.29 8.87
N ASP A 69 5.14 4.76 9.86
CA ASP A 69 4.86 3.43 10.44
C ASP A 69 3.76 3.47 11.52
N GLY A 70 3.11 4.61 11.68
CA GLY A 70 2.04 4.85 12.63
C GLY A 70 2.51 5.35 13.99
N ILE A 71 1.56 5.93 14.72
CA ILE A 71 1.82 6.59 16.01
C ILE A 71 2.35 5.63 17.08
N LEU A 72 2.01 4.33 17.02
CA LEU A 72 2.48 3.37 18.03
C LEU A 72 3.91 2.90 17.78
N ALA A 73 4.38 2.94 16.52
CA ALA A 73 5.74 2.57 16.17
C ALA A 73 6.74 3.72 16.42
N ASN A 74 6.37 4.94 16.00
CA ASN A 74 7.24 6.11 16.01
C ASN A 74 6.61 7.29 16.74
N MET A 75 6.27 7.08 18.01
CA MET A 75 5.61 8.09 18.86
C MET A 75 6.52 9.26 19.17
N VAL A 76 6.03 10.48 18.98
CA VAL A 76 6.71 11.72 19.40
C VAL A 76 6.47 11.97 20.89
N LYS A 77 5.21 11.90 21.30
CA LYS A 77 4.75 12.11 22.69
C LYS A 77 3.42 11.39 22.90
N VAL A 78 3.22 10.91 24.12
CA VAL A 78 1.90 10.35 24.53
C VAL A 78 0.85 11.45 24.46
N ASN A 79 -0.22 11.19 23.73
CA ASN A 79 -1.36 12.10 23.57
C ASN A 79 -2.66 11.30 23.44
N ALA A 80 -3.80 11.98 23.36
CA ALA A 80 -5.10 11.36 23.22
C ALA A 80 -5.21 10.44 21.99
N GLN A 81 -4.53 10.78 20.87
CA GLN A 81 -4.52 9.99 19.67
C GLN A 81 -3.73 8.69 19.82
N SER A 82 -2.57 8.73 20.51
CA SER A 82 -1.80 7.52 20.80
C SER A 82 -2.53 6.57 21.75
N GLU A 83 -3.26 7.12 22.74
CA GLU A 83 -4.12 6.32 23.61
C GLU A 83 -5.30 5.71 22.86
N TYR A 84 -5.93 6.47 21.97
CA TYR A 84 -6.99 5.97 21.10
C TYR A 84 -6.48 4.82 20.22
N ALA A 85 -5.31 4.99 19.59
CA ALA A 85 -4.70 3.97 18.76
C ALA A 85 -4.39 2.69 19.57
N ARG A 86 -3.89 2.83 20.81
CA ARG A 86 -3.62 1.70 21.71
C ARG A 86 -4.90 0.95 22.06
N ARG A 87 -5.93 1.67 22.51
CA ARG A 87 -7.25 1.08 22.83
C ARG A 87 -7.85 0.39 21.61
N THR A 88 -7.76 1.00 20.43
CA THR A 88 -8.28 0.41 19.20
C THR A 88 -7.54 -0.87 18.84
N LYS A 89 -6.20 -0.90 18.98
CA LYS A 89 -5.40 -2.12 18.80
C LYS A 89 -5.90 -3.26 19.70
N GLU A 90 -6.15 -2.97 20.98
CA GLU A 90 -6.67 -3.95 21.95
C GLU A 90 -8.07 -4.47 21.54
N VAL A 91 -8.95 -3.57 21.07
CA VAL A 91 -10.28 -3.94 20.60
C VAL A 91 -10.18 -4.80 19.34
N ASN A 92 -9.36 -4.41 18.37
CA ASN A 92 -9.14 -5.17 17.14
C ASN A 92 -8.60 -6.56 17.45
N TRP A 93 -7.63 -6.66 18.36
CA TRP A 93 -7.09 -7.94 18.80
C TRP A 93 -8.14 -8.81 19.49
N ARG A 94 -8.99 -8.23 20.34
CA ARG A 94 -10.09 -8.95 21.00
C ARG A 94 -11.09 -9.50 19.98
N VAL A 95 -11.43 -8.73 18.96
CA VAL A 95 -12.33 -9.18 17.87
C VAL A 95 -11.69 -10.34 17.10
N TYR A 96 -10.37 -10.30 16.84
CA TYR A 96 -9.66 -11.42 16.25
C TYR A 96 -9.74 -12.68 17.14
N GLU A 97 -9.42 -12.56 18.43
CA GLU A 97 -9.47 -13.70 19.36
C GLU A 97 -10.86 -14.34 19.43
N GLN A 98 -11.91 -13.53 19.47
CA GLN A 98 -13.30 -14.01 19.42
C GLN A 98 -13.63 -14.75 18.12
N ASN A 99 -13.04 -14.36 17.01
CA ASN A 99 -13.29 -14.93 15.69
C ASN A 99 -12.16 -15.83 15.19
N ARG A 100 -11.21 -16.20 16.04
CA ARG A 100 -9.97 -16.90 15.68
C ARG A 100 -10.20 -18.18 14.85
N ARG A 101 -11.22 -18.97 15.21
CA ARG A 101 -11.54 -20.21 14.48
C ARG A 101 -12.01 -19.91 13.04
N MET A 102 -12.91 -18.95 12.90
CA MET A 102 -13.41 -18.51 11.60
C MET A 102 -12.26 -17.85 10.77
N ALA A 103 -11.46 -17.01 11.39
CA ALA A 103 -10.31 -16.39 10.73
C ALA A 103 -9.35 -17.44 10.17
N LYS A 104 -9.02 -18.47 10.96
CA LYS A 104 -8.16 -19.57 10.49
C LYS A 104 -8.76 -20.30 9.28
N GLN A 105 -10.05 -20.64 9.32
CA GLN A 105 -10.73 -21.29 8.20
C GLN A 105 -10.69 -20.43 6.93
N ASN A 106 -10.93 -19.12 7.07
CA ASN A 106 -10.88 -18.17 5.95
C ASN A 106 -9.45 -18.02 5.39
N ILE A 107 -8.43 -17.97 6.25
CA ILE A 107 -7.02 -17.93 5.83
C ILE A 107 -6.69 -19.19 5.02
N ASP A 108 -7.07 -20.37 5.51
CA ASP A 108 -6.81 -21.64 4.83
C ASP A 108 -7.54 -21.69 3.46
N MET A 109 -8.79 -21.21 3.42
CA MET A 109 -9.56 -21.12 2.17
C MET A 109 -8.90 -20.17 1.16
N LEU A 110 -8.56 -18.95 1.58
CA LEU A 110 -7.88 -17.95 0.75
C LEU A 110 -6.53 -18.47 0.26
N THR A 111 -5.74 -19.09 1.13
CA THR A 111 -4.46 -19.73 0.79
C THR A 111 -4.63 -20.74 -0.32
N ASN A 112 -5.65 -21.61 -0.23
CA ASN A 112 -5.93 -22.62 -1.25
C ASN A 112 -6.38 -22.01 -2.58
N VAL A 113 -7.20 -20.95 -2.54
CA VAL A 113 -7.63 -20.23 -3.76
C VAL A 113 -6.43 -19.58 -4.44
N LEU A 114 -5.59 -18.88 -3.68
CA LEU A 114 -4.37 -18.25 -4.19
C LEU A 114 -3.41 -19.27 -4.80
N LYS A 115 -3.16 -20.40 -4.11
CA LYS A 115 -2.33 -21.49 -4.66
C LYS A 115 -2.86 -22.03 -5.99
N ARG A 116 -4.18 -22.24 -6.09
CA ARG A 116 -4.80 -22.68 -7.35
C ARG A 116 -4.67 -21.66 -8.46
N ALA A 117 -4.87 -20.37 -8.15
CA ALA A 117 -4.71 -19.28 -9.11
C ALA A 117 -3.26 -19.18 -9.63
N LEU A 118 -2.26 -19.34 -8.74
CA LEU A 118 -0.86 -19.40 -9.13
C LEU A 118 -0.54 -20.59 -10.02
N VAL A 119 -1.05 -21.77 -9.67
CA VAL A 119 -0.86 -22.97 -10.49
C VAL A 119 -1.52 -22.82 -11.86
N ALA A 120 -2.69 -22.17 -11.93
CA ALA A 120 -3.39 -21.92 -13.19
C ALA A 120 -2.67 -20.85 -14.05
N ARG A 121 -2.02 -19.86 -13.43
CA ARG A 121 -1.24 -18.84 -14.13
C ARG A 121 0.12 -19.37 -14.62
N ASN A 122 0.70 -20.33 -13.93
CA ASN A 122 1.93 -20.99 -14.35
C ASN A 122 1.64 -21.83 -15.60
N GLU A 123 1.60 -21.19 -16.76
CA GLU A 123 1.65 -21.88 -18.04
C GLU A 123 2.90 -22.74 -18.06
N LYS A 124 2.72 -23.99 -18.48
CA LYS A 124 3.81 -24.92 -18.65
C LYS A 124 4.74 -24.37 -19.72
N GLU A 125 5.81 -23.69 -19.30
CA GLU A 125 6.86 -23.36 -20.25
C GLU A 125 7.51 -24.64 -20.73
N THR A 126 7.19 -25.01 -21.94
CA THR A 126 7.83 -26.14 -22.61
C THR A 126 9.04 -25.65 -23.40
N TYR A 127 10.20 -26.13 -23.05
CA TYR A 127 11.42 -25.85 -23.82
C TYR A 127 12.07 -27.17 -24.28
N VAL A 128 12.83 -27.06 -25.37
CA VAL A 128 13.52 -28.20 -25.94
C VAL A 128 14.86 -28.38 -25.27
N GLY A 129 15.06 -29.52 -24.59
CA GLY A 129 16.27 -29.86 -23.82
C GLY A 129 16.86 -31.21 -24.21
N GLU A 130 17.83 -31.64 -23.39
CA GLU A 130 18.57 -32.92 -23.58
C GLU A 130 17.92 -34.06 -22.78
N SER A 131 16.90 -33.81 -21.97
CA SER A 131 16.15 -34.77 -21.17
C SER A 131 14.68 -34.41 -21.12
N GLY A 132 13.80 -35.41 -20.87
CA GLY A 132 12.35 -35.23 -20.77
C GLY A 132 11.56 -36.10 -21.73
N ARG A 133 10.43 -35.61 -22.26
CA ARG A 133 9.60 -36.33 -23.22
C ARG A 133 10.18 -36.21 -24.62
N ILE A 134 10.41 -37.34 -25.30
CA ILE A 134 10.94 -37.36 -26.67
C ILE A 134 9.99 -36.61 -27.64
N LEU A 135 10.56 -35.77 -28.51
CA LEU A 135 9.91 -35.12 -29.61
C LEU A 135 10.10 -35.93 -30.90
N PRO A 136 9.08 -36.71 -31.38
CA PRO A 136 9.22 -37.60 -32.54
C PRO A 136 9.66 -36.85 -33.82
N ASN A 137 9.18 -35.64 -33.99
CA ASN A 137 9.53 -34.76 -35.14
C ASN A 137 10.97 -34.27 -35.14
N ARG A 138 11.76 -34.52 -34.10
CA ARG A 138 13.21 -34.19 -34.05
C ARG A 138 14.13 -35.39 -34.07
N LEU A 139 13.60 -36.62 -34.09
CA LEU A 139 14.39 -37.84 -34.12
C LEU A 139 15.28 -37.95 -35.36
N TRP A 140 14.89 -37.32 -36.48
CA TRP A 140 15.70 -37.28 -37.71
C TRP A 140 17.03 -36.54 -37.54
N ASN A 141 17.22 -35.73 -36.49
CA ASN A 141 18.48 -35.05 -36.17
C ASN A 141 19.56 -35.98 -35.59
N ILE A 142 19.13 -37.17 -35.12
CA ILE A 142 20.09 -38.13 -34.52
C ILE A 142 21.09 -38.56 -35.57
N GLY A 143 22.36 -38.32 -35.27
CA GLY A 143 23.48 -38.65 -36.17
C GLY A 143 23.72 -37.72 -37.36
N ARG A 144 22.85 -36.67 -37.55
CA ARG A 144 23.00 -35.68 -38.63
C ARG A 144 23.47 -34.32 -38.16
N THR A 145 23.21 -33.99 -36.90
CA THR A 145 23.62 -32.74 -36.29
C THR A 145 24.17 -32.99 -34.88
N GLU A 146 25.02 -32.12 -34.38
CA GLU A 146 25.52 -32.15 -33.00
C GLU A 146 24.44 -31.70 -31.96
N ASN A 147 23.28 -31.32 -32.43
CA ASN A 147 22.19 -30.82 -31.57
C ASN A 147 21.49 -31.97 -30.82
N ARG A 148 21.81 -32.14 -29.55
CA ARG A 148 21.26 -33.16 -28.66
C ARG A 148 19.89 -32.80 -28.05
N LYS A 149 19.34 -31.65 -28.39
CA LYS A 149 18.05 -31.14 -27.83
C LYS A 149 16.86 -31.84 -28.52
N LEU A 150 16.58 -33.06 -28.11
CA LEU A 150 15.54 -33.94 -28.69
C LEU A 150 14.32 -34.13 -27.80
N PHE A 151 14.36 -33.55 -26.60
CA PHE A 151 13.35 -33.78 -25.58
C PHE A 151 12.60 -32.49 -25.29
N LEU A 152 11.29 -32.62 -25.01
CA LEU A 152 10.46 -31.58 -24.44
C LEU A 152 10.62 -31.64 -22.92
N GLN A 153 11.13 -30.60 -22.34
CA GLN A 153 11.14 -30.40 -20.88
C GLN A 153 10.01 -29.46 -20.49
N GLU A 154 9.27 -29.84 -19.44
CA GLU A 154 8.32 -28.97 -18.79
C GLU A 154 9.02 -28.32 -17.58
N SER A 155 9.27 -27.04 -17.64
CA SER A 155 9.72 -26.28 -16.46
C SER A 155 8.49 -25.82 -15.71
N ARG A 156 8.31 -26.32 -14.49
CA ARG A 156 7.38 -25.73 -13.53
C ARG A 156 8.15 -24.70 -12.71
N ARG A 157 8.41 -23.55 -13.27
CA ARG A 157 8.81 -22.42 -12.43
C ARG A 157 7.56 -21.97 -11.69
N TYR A 158 7.56 -22.12 -10.38
CA TYR A 158 6.66 -21.39 -9.50
C TYR A 158 7.15 -19.94 -9.51
N ASN A 159 6.84 -19.22 -10.58
CA ASN A 159 7.17 -17.81 -10.67
C ASN A 159 6.15 -17.04 -9.84
N THR A 160 6.55 -16.68 -8.63
CA THR A 160 5.90 -15.64 -7.84
C THR A 160 6.50 -14.28 -8.23
N ASP A 161 6.59 -14.03 -9.54
CA ASP A 161 7.23 -12.82 -10.08
C ASP A 161 6.32 -11.60 -9.97
N PHE A 162 5.38 -11.61 -9.05
CA PHE A 162 4.52 -10.46 -8.78
C PHE A 162 4.46 -10.16 -7.29
N VAL A 163 4.21 -8.91 -6.99
CA VAL A 163 4.00 -8.40 -5.63
C VAL A 163 2.58 -7.88 -5.46
N VAL A 164 2.12 -7.82 -4.24
CA VAL A 164 0.77 -7.33 -3.92
C VAL A 164 0.85 -6.13 -2.99
N GLU A 165 0.16 -5.06 -3.37
CA GLU A 165 -0.08 -3.92 -2.49
C GLU A 165 -1.50 -3.99 -1.93
N VAL A 166 -1.63 -4.03 -0.61
CA VAL A 166 -2.91 -3.98 0.09
C VAL A 166 -3.09 -2.58 0.66
N LEU A 167 -3.96 -1.81 0.02
CA LEU A 167 -4.26 -0.44 0.42
C LEU A 167 -5.61 -0.39 1.12
N ILE A 168 -5.64 0.06 2.37
CA ILE A 168 -6.82 0.08 3.23
C ILE A 168 -7.30 1.53 3.38
N ASP A 169 -8.57 1.78 3.09
CA ASP A 169 -9.21 3.05 3.42
C ASP A 169 -9.30 3.23 4.94
N GLY A 170 -8.52 4.17 5.46
CA GLY A 170 -8.45 4.56 6.85
C GLY A 170 -9.27 5.81 7.19
N SER A 171 -10.26 6.18 6.37
CA SER A 171 -11.12 7.33 6.62
C SER A 171 -12.03 7.14 7.84
N GLY A 172 -12.57 8.26 8.35
CA GLY A 172 -13.42 8.28 9.52
C GLY A 172 -14.72 7.46 9.38
N SER A 173 -15.19 7.24 8.14
CA SER A 173 -16.35 6.38 7.84
C SER A 173 -16.12 4.92 8.23
N GLN A 174 -14.87 4.48 8.32
CA GLN A 174 -14.50 3.12 8.69
C GLN A 174 -14.51 2.87 10.21
N ARG A 175 -14.63 3.91 11.05
CA ARG A 175 -14.54 3.79 12.53
C ARG A 175 -15.50 2.76 13.13
N SER A 176 -16.72 2.67 12.62
CA SER A 176 -17.72 1.72 13.15
C SER A 176 -17.39 0.25 12.84
N ARG A 177 -16.61 -0.01 11.80
CA ARG A 177 -16.23 -1.35 11.33
C ARG A 177 -14.73 -1.60 11.28
N GLN A 178 -13.92 -0.70 11.88
CA GLN A 178 -12.45 -0.75 11.81
C GLN A 178 -11.85 -2.09 12.27
N SER A 179 -12.44 -2.74 13.27
CA SER A 179 -11.97 -4.05 13.75
C SER A 179 -12.22 -5.17 12.72
N HIS A 180 -13.31 -5.10 11.97
CA HIS A 180 -13.57 -6.07 10.90
C HIS A 180 -12.67 -5.82 9.69
N VAL A 181 -12.39 -4.55 9.36
CA VAL A 181 -11.44 -4.20 8.29
C VAL A 181 -10.04 -4.68 8.65
N ALA A 182 -9.58 -4.44 9.88
CA ALA A 182 -8.29 -4.93 10.36
C ALA A 182 -8.22 -6.47 10.30
N LEU A 183 -9.28 -7.16 10.72
CA LEU A 183 -9.36 -8.62 10.66
C LEU A 183 -9.31 -9.15 9.21
N GLN A 184 -10.02 -8.52 8.28
CA GLN A 184 -9.99 -8.90 6.86
C GLN A 184 -8.61 -8.69 6.24
N ALA A 185 -7.99 -7.54 6.50
CA ALA A 185 -6.64 -7.25 6.02
C ALA A 185 -5.60 -8.23 6.61
N PHE A 186 -5.73 -8.57 7.89
CA PHE A 186 -4.89 -9.57 8.54
C PHE A 186 -5.05 -10.96 7.88
N MET A 187 -6.29 -11.40 7.65
CA MET A 187 -6.54 -12.69 7.01
C MET A 187 -5.95 -12.75 5.59
N LEU A 188 -6.08 -11.67 4.82
CA LEU A 188 -5.50 -11.59 3.49
C LEU A 188 -3.96 -11.62 3.54
N SER A 189 -3.36 -10.82 4.43
CA SER A 189 -1.91 -10.79 4.62
C SER A 189 -1.35 -12.15 5.06
N GLU A 190 -2.02 -12.86 5.97
CA GLU A 190 -1.65 -14.22 6.37
C GLU A 190 -1.73 -15.21 5.20
N ALA A 191 -2.77 -15.13 4.38
CA ALA A 191 -2.92 -15.99 3.21
C ALA A 191 -1.82 -15.73 2.17
N LEU A 192 -1.48 -14.47 1.91
CA LEU A 192 -0.37 -14.08 1.01
C LEU A 192 0.97 -14.59 1.56
N THR A 193 1.22 -14.44 2.86
CA THR A 193 2.41 -14.97 3.55
C THR A 193 2.49 -16.50 3.43
N ASN A 194 1.38 -17.24 3.61
CA ASN A 194 1.34 -18.70 3.48
C ASN A 194 1.65 -19.20 2.06
N VAL A 195 1.40 -18.37 1.07
CA VAL A 195 1.68 -18.69 -0.34
C VAL A 195 3.09 -18.23 -0.75
N GLY A 196 3.72 -17.37 0.05
CA GLY A 196 5.04 -16.80 -0.23
C GLY A 196 5.01 -15.64 -1.22
N ILE A 197 3.87 -14.93 -1.33
CA ILE A 197 3.75 -13.74 -2.18
C ILE A 197 4.26 -12.53 -1.40
N PRO A 198 5.29 -11.81 -1.89
CA PRO A 198 5.72 -10.55 -1.31
C PRO A 198 4.57 -9.55 -1.34
N HIS A 199 4.29 -8.93 -0.19
CA HIS A 199 3.19 -7.97 -0.13
C HIS A 199 3.41 -6.91 0.92
N ARG A 200 2.93 -5.71 0.61
CA ARG A 200 2.91 -4.58 1.53
C ARG A 200 1.48 -4.28 1.96
N VAL A 201 1.31 -3.86 3.21
CA VAL A 201 0.01 -3.47 3.75
C VAL A 201 0.10 -2.05 4.28
N MET A 202 -0.68 -1.17 3.70
CA MET A 202 -0.77 0.24 4.08
C MET A 202 -2.21 0.67 4.28
N SER A 203 -2.43 1.68 5.10
CA SER A 203 -3.70 2.41 5.12
C SER A 203 -3.46 3.87 4.80
N PHE A 204 -4.48 4.54 4.29
CA PHE A 204 -4.43 5.96 4.03
C PHE A 204 -5.60 6.70 4.67
N CYS A 205 -5.34 7.94 5.05
CA CYS A 205 -6.37 8.91 5.43
C CYS A 205 -5.89 10.30 5.04
N THR A 206 -6.81 11.25 4.91
CA THR A 206 -6.47 12.61 4.51
C THR A 206 -6.87 13.59 5.61
N PHE A 207 -5.91 14.37 6.06
CA PHE A 207 -6.13 15.46 6.99
C PHE A 207 -5.72 16.77 6.29
N TRP A 208 -6.68 17.63 5.98
CA TRP A 208 -6.51 18.81 5.15
C TRP A 208 -5.87 18.44 3.79
N ASP A 209 -4.70 18.98 3.51
CA ASP A 209 -3.95 18.71 2.28
C ASP A 209 -2.94 17.56 2.42
N TYR A 210 -2.82 16.99 3.61
CA TYR A 210 -1.94 15.86 3.87
C TYR A 210 -2.66 14.54 3.67
N THR A 211 -2.16 13.71 2.77
CA THR A 211 -2.56 12.31 2.66
C THR A 211 -1.54 11.46 3.41
N VAL A 212 -1.95 10.93 4.55
CA VAL A 212 -1.11 10.14 5.45
C VAL A 212 -1.19 8.67 5.05
N MET A 213 -0.06 8.12 4.64
CA MET A 213 0.13 6.71 4.29
C MET A 213 0.76 5.99 5.49
N ARG A 214 0.00 5.12 6.15
CA ARG A 214 0.48 4.34 7.31
C ARG A 214 0.83 2.93 6.88
N ARG A 215 2.09 2.56 7.05
CA ARG A 215 2.60 1.24 6.73
C ARG A 215 2.48 0.31 7.95
N PHE A 216 1.90 -0.86 7.73
CA PHE A 216 1.84 -1.93 8.73
C PHE A 216 2.84 -3.03 8.43
N ARG A 217 3.12 -3.28 7.17
CA ARG A 217 4.02 -4.31 6.69
C ARG A 217 4.68 -3.88 5.39
N GLU A 218 5.97 -4.19 5.24
CA GLU A 218 6.71 -4.05 3.99
C GLU A 218 6.77 -5.39 3.25
N TYR A 219 7.13 -5.37 1.96
CA TYR A 219 7.14 -6.55 1.10
C TYR A 219 7.98 -7.71 1.65
N GLU A 220 9.17 -7.39 2.17
CA GLU A 220 10.13 -8.37 2.66
C GLU A 220 10.00 -8.69 4.16
N ASP A 221 9.04 -8.11 4.83
CA ASP A 221 8.84 -8.34 6.26
C ASP A 221 8.43 -9.79 6.54
N GLY A 222 8.86 -10.30 7.70
CA GLY A 222 8.45 -11.60 8.21
C GLY A 222 6.98 -11.64 8.59
N ARG A 223 6.48 -12.83 8.90
CA ARG A 223 5.09 -13.08 9.30
C ARG A 223 4.63 -12.26 10.51
N GLU A 224 5.56 -11.99 11.44
CA GLU A 224 5.24 -11.24 12.67
C GLU A 224 4.75 -9.82 12.39
N ALA A 225 5.18 -9.22 11.28
CA ALA A 225 4.74 -7.90 10.87
C ALA A 225 3.22 -7.84 10.59
N ASN A 226 2.57 -8.95 10.25
CA ASN A 226 1.13 -9.01 10.03
C ASN A 226 0.33 -8.59 11.28
N LEU A 227 0.89 -8.79 12.49
CA LEU A 227 0.24 -8.40 13.74
C LEU A 227 0.09 -6.88 13.88
N ARG A 228 0.92 -6.09 13.18
CA ARG A 228 0.82 -4.63 13.18
C ARG A 228 -0.45 -4.13 12.48
N ILE A 229 -1.09 -4.95 11.65
CA ILE A 229 -2.37 -4.62 11.01
C ILE A 229 -3.47 -4.35 12.03
N PHE A 230 -3.40 -4.95 13.23
CA PHE A 230 -4.34 -4.65 14.31
C PHE A 230 -4.18 -3.24 14.92
N GLU A 231 -3.12 -2.51 14.56
CA GLU A 231 -2.96 -1.08 14.86
C GLU A 231 -3.80 -0.17 13.96
N PHE A 232 -4.54 -0.74 13.00
CA PHE A 232 -5.42 0.00 12.13
C PHE A 232 -6.54 0.70 12.90
N TYR A 233 -6.75 1.96 12.56
CA TYR A 233 -7.89 2.76 13.03
C TYR A 233 -8.30 3.76 11.95
N GLY A 234 -9.61 4.05 11.87
CA GLY A 234 -10.17 5.05 10.96
C GLY A 234 -10.02 6.46 11.54
N SER A 235 -9.58 7.41 10.73
CA SER A 235 -9.44 8.83 11.09
C SER A 235 -9.60 9.74 9.88
N SER A 236 -10.06 10.96 10.12
CA SER A 236 -10.10 12.03 9.12
C SER A 236 -10.89 11.69 7.84
N ASN A 237 -10.59 12.34 6.73
CA ASN A 237 -11.23 12.15 5.44
C ASN A 237 -10.46 11.13 4.57
N ASN A 238 -10.90 10.94 3.34
CA ASN A 238 -10.19 10.17 2.33
C ASN A 238 -9.87 11.01 1.09
N ARG A 239 -8.78 10.68 0.41
CA ARG A 239 -8.40 11.16 -0.91
C ARG A 239 -7.83 9.99 -1.68
N ASP A 240 -8.73 9.15 -2.17
CA ASP A 240 -8.42 7.85 -2.77
C ASP A 240 -7.46 7.97 -3.96
N GLY A 241 -7.70 8.94 -4.85
CA GLY A 241 -6.92 9.10 -6.06
C GLY A 241 -5.43 9.32 -5.80
N LEU A 242 -5.08 10.14 -4.80
CA LEU A 242 -3.68 10.37 -4.45
C LEU A 242 -3.04 9.16 -3.76
N ALA A 243 -3.77 8.51 -2.87
CA ALA A 243 -3.30 7.30 -2.18
C ALA A 243 -3.04 6.14 -3.17
N ILE A 244 -3.96 5.90 -4.12
CA ILE A 244 -3.80 4.90 -5.17
C ILE A 244 -2.60 5.25 -6.06
N ARG A 245 -2.43 6.52 -6.40
CA ARG A 245 -1.30 7.00 -7.22
C ARG A 245 0.04 6.76 -6.50
N ALA A 246 0.10 7.02 -5.20
CA ALA A 246 1.28 6.76 -4.38
C ALA A 246 1.62 5.27 -4.31
N ALA A 247 0.62 4.42 -4.06
CA ALA A 247 0.79 2.97 -4.05
C ALA A 247 1.25 2.43 -5.43
N ALA A 248 0.62 2.90 -6.51
CA ALA A 248 1.00 2.50 -7.87
C ALA A 248 2.40 2.95 -8.26
N ALA A 249 2.83 4.15 -7.84
CA ALA A 249 4.20 4.62 -8.08
C ALA A 249 5.23 3.72 -7.41
N SER A 250 4.98 3.33 -6.17
CA SER A 250 5.85 2.42 -5.43
C SER A 250 5.89 1.01 -6.04
N LEU A 251 4.76 0.50 -6.54
CA LEU A 251 4.73 -0.80 -7.24
C LEU A 251 5.56 -0.77 -8.52
N ARG A 252 5.58 0.36 -9.25
CA ARG A 252 6.35 0.50 -10.49
C ARG A 252 7.88 0.56 -10.28
N GLU A 253 8.34 0.84 -9.08
CA GLU A 253 9.76 0.82 -8.72
C GLU A 253 10.25 -0.60 -8.43
N ARG A 254 9.35 -1.56 -8.31
CA ARG A 254 9.68 -2.97 -8.06
C ARG A 254 10.10 -3.67 -9.35
N PRO A 255 11.09 -4.60 -9.28
CA PRO A 255 11.55 -5.37 -10.44
C PRO A 255 10.61 -6.50 -10.86
N GLU A 256 9.66 -6.88 -10.00
CA GLU A 256 8.65 -7.90 -10.29
C GLU A 256 7.54 -7.33 -11.20
N GLU A 257 6.86 -8.17 -11.98
CA GLU A 257 5.72 -7.79 -12.83
C GLU A 257 4.44 -7.44 -12.04
#